data_f828f9b5ea84f3e2552107a0cf442345
#
_entry.id   f828f9b5ea84f3e2552107a0cf442345
#
_cell.length_a   1.000
_cell.length_b   1.000
_cell.length_c   1.000
_cell.angle_alpha   90.00
_cell.angle_beta   90.00
_cell.angle_gamma   90.00
#
_symmetry.space_group_name_H-M   'P 1'
#
loop_
_entity.id
_entity.type
_entity.pdbx_description
1 polymer ?
#
loop_
_entity_poly.entity_id
_entity_poly.type
_entity_poly.pdbx_seq_one_letter_code
_entity_poly.pdbx_strand_id
1 'polypeptide(L)'
;MKEIDNSENIILGSGDLYIVEFNDAVPEDATIEIDDNRAGNIKGGATLGYTATSQTVKDDKGRVSKTIVTEEDVKLKTGLITWSPAYLQALIETARVTETGKSGQHKHRTYKLGGLANKTGKRYLYRFVHTRDDGRKLRITVTGKNSGTISICLLYT
;
A
#
# COMPACT_ATOMS: atom_id res chain seq x y z
N MET A 1 17.01 13.23 29.80
CA MET A 1 16.88 12.54 28.50
C MET A 1 16.27 11.17 28.80
N LYS A 2 15.11 10.85 28.26
CA LYS A 2 14.51 9.52 28.48
C LYS A 2 15.35 8.50 27.73
N GLU A 3 15.89 7.53 28.42
CA GLU A 3 16.67 6.46 27.83
C GLU A 3 15.79 5.71 26.82
N ILE A 4 16.25 5.62 25.58
CA ILE A 4 15.53 4.88 24.55
C ILE A 4 15.88 3.41 24.78
N ASP A 5 14.91 2.65 25.27
CA ASP A 5 15.04 1.20 25.34
C ASP A 5 15.02 0.63 23.91
N ASN A 6 16.20 0.33 23.40
CA ASN A 6 16.37 -0.19 22.06
C ASN A 6 15.75 -1.58 21.85
N SER A 7 15.47 -2.31 22.94
CA SER A 7 14.81 -3.62 22.85
C SER A 7 13.34 -3.48 22.45
N GLU A 8 12.69 -2.35 22.77
CA GLU A 8 11.30 -2.08 22.42
C GLU A 8 11.11 -1.58 20.97
N ASN A 9 12.19 -1.15 20.30
CA ASN A 9 12.14 -0.51 18.99
C ASN A 9 12.48 -1.44 17.82
N ILE A 10 12.76 -2.72 18.09
CA ILE A 10 12.99 -3.70 17.03
C ILE A 10 11.66 -4.10 16.41
N ILE A 11 11.39 -3.57 15.23
CA ILE A 11 10.26 -3.98 14.41
C ILE A 11 10.69 -5.21 13.63
N LEU A 12 10.30 -6.39 14.10
CA LEU A 12 10.53 -7.63 13.36
C LEU A 12 9.48 -7.74 12.24
N GLY A 13 9.94 -7.65 11.10
CA GLY A 13 9.54 -7.55 9.71
C GLY A 13 8.28 -8.23 9.19
N SER A 14 7.36 -8.82 9.94
CA SER A 14 6.13 -9.37 9.38
C SER A 14 4.89 -8.58 9.81
N GLY A 15 3.87 -8.58 8.97
CA GLY A 15 2.64 -7.88 9.26
C GLY A 15 1.56 -8.23 8.24
N ASP A 16 0.41 -7.61 8.40
CA ASP A 16 -0.71 -7.74 7.49
C ASP A 16 -0.87 -6.47 6.66
N LEU A 17 -1.19 -6.65 5.38
CA LEU A 17 -1.55 -5.56 4.48
C LEU A 17 -3.05 -5.58 4.24
N TYR A 18 -3.70 -4.47 4.53
CA TYR A 18 -5.11 -4.23 4.24
C TYR A 18 -5.24 -3.21 3.12
N ILE A 19 -6.18 -3.44 2.21
CA ILE A 19 -6.47 -2.55 1.09
C ILE A 19 -7.96 -2.23 1.09
N VAL A 20 -8.28 -0.94 1.10
CA VAL A 20 -9.67 -0.44 1.09
C VAL A 20 -9.78 0.66 0.03
N GLU A 21 -10.93 0.77 -0.64
CA GLU A 21 -11.19 1.91 -1.52
C GLU A 21 -11.25 3.20 -0.70
N PHE A 22 -10.54 4.23 -1.14
CA PHE A 22 -10.43 5.50 -0.42
C PHE A 22 -11.43 6.52 -0.96
N ASN A 23 -12.35 6.95 -0.10
CA ASN A 23 -13.43 7.90 -0.40
C ASN A 23 -13.24 9.19 0.43
N ASP A 24 -12.08 9.83 0.26
CA ASP A 24 -11.70 11.13 0.87
C ASP A 24 -11.65 11.18 2.41
N ALA A 25 -11.96 10.09 3.11
CA ALA A 25 -11.82 9.97 4.55
C ALA A 25 -11.16 8.64 4.92
N VAL A 26 -10.32 8.64 5.95
CA VAL A 26 -9.73 7.42 6.49
C VAL A 26 -10.76 6.78 7.43
N PRO A 27 -11.24 5.56 7.14
CA PRO A 27 -12.15 4.87 8.04
C PRO A 27 -11.52 4.53 9.40
N GLU A 28 -12.34 4.15 10.35
CA GLU A 28 -11.87 3.65 11.65
C GLU A 28 -11.05 2.36 11.49
N ASP A 29 -10.12 2.12 12.41
CA ASP A 29 -9.25 0.96 12.40
C ASP A 29 -10.02 -0.37 12.32
N ALA A 30 -11.12 -0.49 13.08
CA ALA A 30 -11.97 -1.67 13.09
C ALA A 30 -12.65 -1.96 11.73
N THR A 31 -12.86 -0.93 10.91
CA THR A 31 -13.42 -1.08 9.56
C THR A 31 -12.37 -1.49 8.55
N ILE A 32 -11.12 -1.05 8.74
CA ILE A 32 -10.02 -1.37 7.83
C ILE A 32 -9.46 -2.77 8.11
N GLU A 33 -9.24 -3.11 9.40
CA GLU A 33 -8.52 -4.30 9.83
C GLU A 33 -9.43 -5.53 9.96
N ILE A 34 -10.25 -5.79 8.93
CA ILE A 34 -11.08 -6.99 8.80
C ILE A 34 -10.47 -7.96 7.78
N ASP A 35 -10.76 -9.24 7.92
CA ASP A 35 -10.22 -10.28 7.03
C ASP A 35 -10.59 -10.07 5.56
N ASP A 36 -11.77 -9.52 5.29
CA ASP A 36 -12.22 -9.21 3.93
C ASP A 36 -11.37 -8.15 3.24
N ASN A 37 -10.70 -7.29 3.98
CA ASN A 37 -9.80 -6.26 3.45
C ASN A 37 -8.33 -6.69 3.41
N ARG A 38 -8.02 -7.88 3.91
CA ARG A 38 -6.65 -8.39 3.95
C ARG A 38 -6.17 -8.79 2.57
N ALA A 39 -5.12 -8.14 2.09
CA ALA A 39 -4.62 -8.34 0.72
C ALA A 39 -3.92 -9.68 0.52
N GLY A 40 -3.31 -10.22 1.56
CA GLY A 40 -2.58 -11.48 1.51
C GLY A 40 -1.47 -11.55 2.56
N ASN A 41 -0.65 -12.60 2.47
CA ASN A 41 0.50 -12.78 3.36
C ASN A 41 1.71 -12.03 2.81
N ILE A 42 2.45 -11.42 3.72
CA ILE A 42 3.63 -10.60 3.42
C ILE A 42 4.91 -11.38 3.75
N LYS A 43 5.93 -11.18 2.92
CA LYS A 43 7.31 -11.62 3.20
C LYS A 43 8.25 -10.43 3.14
N GLY A 44 9.13 -10.31 4.15
CA GLY A 44 10.16 -9.28 4.18
C GLY A 44 9.68 -7.94 4.75
N GLY A 45 8.48 -7.90 5.36
CA GLY A 45 7.97 -6.70 6.00
C GLY A 45 7.54 -5.60 5.04
N ALA A 46 7.50 -4.37 5.54
CA ALA A 46 7.20 -3.19 4.74
C ALA A 46 8.24 -2.09 4.95
N THR A 47 8.50 -1.32 3.90
CA THR A 47 9.39 -0.16 3.94
C THR A 47 8.60 1.09 3.55
N LEU A 48 8.62 2.08 4.42
CA LEU A 48 8.09 3.42 4.14
C LEU A 48 9.24 4.31 3.69
N GLY A 49 9.16 4.84 2.47
CA GLY A 49 10.08 5.82 1.91
C GLY A 49 9.40 7.17 1.83
N TYR A 50 10.15 8.23 2.16
CA TYR A 50 9.75 9.62 1.98
C TYR A 50 10.86 10.34 1.21
N THR A 51 10.48 11.05 0.16
CA THR A 51 11.41 11.87 -0.61
C THR A 51 10.78 13.25 -0.82
N ALA A 52 11.55 14.30 -0.50
CA ALA A 52 11.14 15.67 -0.75
C ALA A 52 12.13 16.34 -1.71
N THR A 53 11.61 17.01 -2.72
CA THR A 53 12.40 17.86 -3.62
C THR A 53 12.19 19.30 -3.21
N SER A 54 13.29 20.03 -3.02
CA SER A 54 13.25 21.44 -2.64
C SER A 54 13.96 22.31 -3.66
N GLN A 55 13.43 23.51 -3.88
CA GLN A 55 14.03 24.54 -4.71
C GLN A 55 14.42 25.73 -3.85
N THR A 56 15.64 26.20 -4.01
CA THR A 56 16.13 27.40 -3.35
C THR A 56 16.19 28.56 -4.35
N VAL A 57 15.43 29.58 -4.08
CA VAL A 57 15.48 30.86 -4.83
C VAL A 57 16.33 31.87 -4.06
N LYS A 58 17.28 32.48 -4.74
CA LYS A 58 18.16 33.52 -4.19
C LYS A 58 17.97 34.80 -4.99
N ASP A 59 18.13 35.96 -4.32
CA ASP A 59 18.23 37.25 -5.02
C ASP A 59 19.57 37.34 -5.76
N ASP A 60 19.67 38.23 -6.75
CA ASP A 60 20.88 38.43 -7.59
C ASP A 60 22.12 38.83 -6.79
N LYS A 61 21.96 39.33 -5.59
CA LYS A 61 23.05 39.71 -4.68
C LYS A 61 23.30 38.71 -3.56
N GLY A 62 22.54 37.59 -3.54
CA GLY A 62 22.68 36.53 -2.55
C GLY A 62 22.36 36.92 -1.10
N ARG A 63 21.67 38.05 -0.89
CA ARG A 63 21.34 38.55 0.44
C ARG A 63 20.09 37.92 1.05
N VAL A 64 19.21 37.43 0.19
CA VAL A 64 17.98 36.72 0.58
C VAL A 64 17.91 35.37 -0.13
N SER A 65 17.69 34.31 0.62
CA SER A 65 17.43 33.00 0.06
C SER A 65 16.20 32.40 0.72
N LYS A 66 15.34 31.78 -0.09
CA LYS A 66 14.16 31.04 0.39
C LYS A 66 14.15 29.65 -0.23
N THR A 67 14.13 28.64 0.62
CA THR A 67 13.95 27.24 0.20
C THR A 67 12.48 26.87 0.36
N ILE A 68 11.89 26.32 -0.69
CA ILE A 68 10.52 25.80 -0.71
C ILE A 68 10.55 24.35 -1.15
N VAL A 69 9.75 23.50 -0.51
CA VAL A 69 9.52 22.13 -0.97
C VAL A 69 8.56 22.20 -2.14
N THR A 70 8.96 21.64 -3.27
CA THR A 70 8.20 21.67 -4.54
C THR A 70 7.48 20.35 -4.81
N GLU A 71 7.98 19.25 -4.26
CA GLU A 71 7.42 17.92 -4.46
C GLU A 71 7.69 17.05 -3.25
N GLU A 72 6.71 16.22 -2.89
CA GLU A 72 6.84 15.20 -1.86
C GLU A 72 6.33 13.87 -2.43
N ASP A 73 7.08 12.79 -2.21
CA ASP A 73 6.73 11.44 -2.63
C ASP A 73 6.82 10.49 -1.43
N VAL A 74 5.70 9.82 -1.14
CA VAL A 74 5.60 8.83 -0.07
C VAL A 74 5.33 7.48 -0.69
N LYS A 75 6.21 6.51 -0.45
CA LYS A 75 6.12 5.16 -0.99
C LYS A 75 6.10 4.11 0.10
N LEU A 76 5.07 3.29 0.10
CA LEU A 76 5.00 2.05 0.89
C LEU A 76 5.36 0.87 -0.02
N LYS A 77 6.47 0.19 0.28
CA LYS A 77 6.92 -1.01 -0.43
C LYS A 77 6.72 -2.22 0.46
N THR A 78 6.12 -3.27 -0.10
CA THR A 78 5.92 -4.55 0.61
C THR A 78 5.91 -5.69 -0.39
N GLY A 79 6.32 -6.89 0.04
CA GLY A 79 6.25 -8.12 -0.75
C GLY A 79 5.03 -8.94 -0.38
N LEU A 80 4.19 -9.28 -1.34
CA LEU A 80 3.08 -10.22 -1.16
C LEU A 80 3.52 -11.60 -1.65
N ILE A 81 3.34 -12.65 -0.81
CA ILE A 81 3.57 -14.04 -1.18
C ILE A 81 2.28 -14.66 -1.72
N THR A 82 1.18 -14.36 -1.04
CA THR A 82 -0.16 -14.77 -1.44
C THR A 82 -1.01 -13.52 -1.67
N TRP A 83 -1.86 -13.57 -2.65
CA TRP A 83 -2.73 -12.44 -2.98
C TRP A 83 -4.16 -12.92 -3.25
N SER A 84 -5.12 -12.08 -2.92
CA SER A 84 -6.51 -12.33 -3.24
C SER A 84 -6.86 -11.69 -4.58
N PRO A 85 -7.52 -12.42 -5.48
CA PRO A 85 -8.00 -11.86 -6.75
C PRO A 85 -8.88 -10.61 -6.60
N ALA A 86 -9.54 -10.43 -5.46
CA ALA A 86 -10.36 -9.26 -5.18
C ALA A 86 -9.58 -7.94 -5.21
N TYR A 87 -8.28 -7.99 -4.91
CA TYR A 87 -7.42 -6.79 -4.86
C TYR A 87 -6.66 -6.49 -6.14
N LEU A 88 -6.88 -7.29 -7.20
CA LEU A 88 -6.17 -7.08 -8.46
C LEU A 88 -6.39 -5.67 -9.02
N GLN A 89 -7.60 -5.11 -8.88
CA GLN A 89 -7.91 -3.75 -9.32
C GLN A 89 -7.19 -2.66 -8.51
N ALA A 90 -6.97 -2.90 -7.21
CA ALA A 90 -6.20 -1.98 -6.36
C ALA A 90 -4.70 -2.01 -6.72
N LEU A 91 -4.22 -3.18 -7.15
CA LEU A 91 -2.82 -3.37 -7.52
C LEU A 91 -2.54 -2.98 -8.97
N ILE A 92 -3.50 -3.19 -9.88
CA ILE A 92 -3.38 -2.88 -11.31
C ILE A 92 -4.60 -2.05 -11.73
N GLU A 93 -4.42 -0.77 -11.97
CA GLU A 93 -5.50 0.18 -12.23
C GLU A 93 -6.39 -0.19 -13.43
N THR A 94 -5.83 -0.88 -14.42
CA THR A 94 -6.53 -1.33 -15.64
C THR A 94 -7.09 -2.75 -15.52
N ALA A 95 -7.01 -3.38 -14.36
CA ALA A 95 -7.50 -4.73 -14.17
C ALA A 95 -9.03 -4.78 -14.11
N ARG A 96 -9.59 -5.79 -14.74
CA ARG A 96 -11.02 -6.11 -14.71
C ARG A 96 -11.17 -7.57 -14.37
N VAL A 97 -12.03 -7.84 -13.40
CA VAL A 97 -12.33 -9.20 -12.93
C VAL A 97 -13.79 -9.48 -13.23
N THR A 98 -14.05 -10.56 -13.94
CA THR A 98 -15.41 -11.07 -14.19
C THR A 98 -15.53 -12.44 -13.54
N GLU A 99 -16.52 -12.60 -12.70
CA GLU A 99 -16.86 -13.88 -12.07
C GLU A 99 -18.14 -14.43 -12.69
N THR A 100 -18.08 -15.66 -13.18
CA THR A 100 -19.23 -16.39 -13.72
C THR A 100 -19.35 -17.75 -13.02
N GLY A 101 -20.58 -18.19 -12.76
CA GLY A 101 -20.89 -19.46 -12.08
C GLY A 101 -22.08 -19.32 -11.16
N LYS A 102 -22.79 -20.40 -10.92
CA LYS A 102 -23.92 -20.47 -9.98
C LYS A 102 -23.40 -20.75 -8.56
N SER A 103 -24.15 -20.28 -7.56
CA SER A 103 -23.88 -20.58 -6.16
C SER A 103 -23.82 -22.11 -5.97
N GLY A 104 -22.76 -22.62 -5.31
CA GLY A 104 -22.55 -24.05 -5.09
C GLY A 104 -21.81 -24.81 -6.20
N GLN A 105 -21.42 -24.14 -7.30
CA GLN A 105 -20.60 -24.69 -8.37
C GLN A 105 -19.21 -24.02 -8.41
N HIS A 106 -18.26 -24.64 -9.13
CA HIS A 106 -16.96 -24.03 -9.37
C HIS A 106 -17.13 -22.67 -10.06
N LYS A 107 -16.68 -21.61 -9.42
CA LYS A 107 -16.71 -20.26 -9.98
C LYS A 107 -15.57 -20.07 -10.96
N HIS A 108 -15.90 -19.61 -12.15
CA HIS A 108 -14.91 -19.24 -13.15
C HIS A 108 -14.62 -17.74 -13.05
N ARG A 109 -13.35 -17.37 -12.92
CA ARG A 109 -12.90 -15.99 -12.87
C ARG A 109 -12.03 -15.67 -14.07
N THR A 110 -12.42 -14.62 -14.80
CA THR A 110 -11.65 -14.11 -15.93
C THR A 110 -11.01 -12.79 -15.55
N TYR A 111 -9.71 -12.71 -15.75
CA TYR A 111 -8.92 -11.50 -15.51
C TYR A 111 -8.53 -10.88 -16.83
N LYS A 112 -8.88 -9.60 -17.01
CA LYS A 112 -8.46 -8.82 -18.18
C LYS A 112 -7.58 -7.68 -17.71
N LEU A 113 -6.40 -7.54 -18.27
CA LEU A 113 -5.40 -6.53 -17.92
C LEU A 113 -5.12 -5.64 -19.13
N GLY A 114 -4.77 -4.38 -18.86
CA GLY A 114 -4.33 -3.45 -19.88
C GLY A 114 -5.44 -2.62 -20.53
N GLY A 115 -5.01 -1.74 -21.43
CA GLY A 115 -5.84 -0.74 -22.09
C GLY A 115 -5.98 0.53 -21.24
N LEU A 116 -5.31 1.62 -21.63
CA LEU A 116 -5.29 2.88 -20.85
C LEU A 116 -6.69 3.47 -20.65
N ALA A 117 -7.62 3.24 -21.56
CA ALA A 117 -9.01 3.66 -21.44
C ALA A 117 -9.78 2.94 -20.30
N ASN A 118 -9.22 1.85 -19.77
CA ASN A 118 -9.84 1.06 -18.70
C ASN A 118 -9.36 1.47 -17.29
N LYS A 119 -8.63 2.57 -17.16
CA LYS A 119 -8.25 3.09 -15.86
C LYS A 119 -9.48 3.49 -15.07
N THR A 120 -9.61 2.96 -13.84
CA THR A 120 -10.77 3.24 -12.98
C THR A 120 -10.71 4.61 -12.33
N GLY A 121 -9.51 5.20 -12.23
CA GLY A 121 -9.28 6.46 -11.50
C GLY A 121 -9.41 6.33 -9.97
N LYS A 122 -9.74 5.15 -9.47
CA LYS A 122 -9.94 4.91 -8.04
C LYS A 122 -8.65 5.10 -7.26
N ARG A 123 -8.79 5.60 -6.04
CA ARG A 123 -7.73 5.69 -5.05
C ARG A 123 -7.97 4.64 -3.98
N TYR A 124 -6.90 4.11 -3.43
CA TYR A 124 -6.96 3.09 -2.39
C TYR A 124 -6.19 3.54 -1.16
N LEU A 125 -6.62 3.05 -0.03
CA LEU A 125 -5.92 3.14 1.23
C LEU A 125 -5.21 1.81 1.45
N TYR A 126 -3.91 1.88 1.66
CA TYR A 126 -3.04 0.75 1.99
C TYR A 126 -2.63 0.90 3.44
N ARG A 127 -2.97 -0.08 4.26
CA ARG A 127 -2.59 -0.12 5.67
C ARG A 127 -1.76 -1.35 5.96
N PHE A 128 -0.53 -1.13 6.38
CA PHE A 128 0.32 -2.16 6.95
C PHE A 128 0.18 -2.16 8.47
N VAL A 129 -0.04 -3.33 9.03
CA VAL A 129 -0.18 -3.52 10.49
C VAL A 129 0.83 -4.57 10.93
N HIS A 130 1.75 -4.17 11.78
CA HIS A 130 2.63 -5.09 12.51
C HIS A 130 2.13 -5.21 13.95
N THR A 131 1.84 -6.44 14.38
CA THR A 131 1.47 -6.71 15.77
C THR A 131 2.69 -7.26 16.49
N ARG A 132 3.08 -6.60 17.57
CA ARG A 132 4.18 -7.04 18.43
C ARG A 132 3.72 -8.17 19.35
N ASP A 133 4.68 -8.88 19.94
CA ASP A 133 4.42 -9.99 20.87
C ASP A 133 3.63 -9.54 22.12
N ASP A 134 3.75 -8.26 22.49
CA ASP A 134 3.01 -7.64 23.60
C ASP A 134 1.57 -7.21 23.23
N GLY A 135 1.15 -7.48 21.97
CA GLY A 135 -0.17 -7.12 21.44
C GLY A 135 -0.30 -5.67 20.96
N ARG A 136 0.72 -4.83 21.12
CA ARG A 136 0.72 -3.47 20.56
C ARG A 136 0.85 -3.53 19.04
N LYS A 137 0.16 -2.63 18.35
CA LYS A 137 0.15 -2.57 16.88
C LYS A 137 0.88 -1.33 16.39
N LEU A 138 1.78 -1.52 15.42
CA LEU A 138 2.30 -0.45 14.57
C LEU A 138 1.48 -0.41 13.29
N ARG A 139 0.94 0.76 12.96
CA ARG A 139 0.13 0.97 11.78
C ARG A 139 0.78 2.00 10.87
N ILE A 140 0.92 1.66 9.59
CA ILE A 140 1.36 2.59 8.56
C ILE A 140 0.25 2.67 7.53
N THR A 141 -0.28 3.87 7.30
CA THR A 141 -1.38 4.11 6.35
C THR A 141 -0.91 5.05 5.26
N VAL A 142 -1.08 4.63 4.02
CA VAL A 142 -0.78 5.44 2.83
C VAL A 142 -1.97 5.40 1.90
N THR A 143 -2.38 6.56 1.40
CA THR A 143 -3.44 6.66 0.40
C THR A 143 -2.83 6.97 -0.97
N GLY A 144 -3.31 6.33 -2.01
CA GLY A 144 -2.78 6.55 -3.34
C GLY A 144 -3.12 5.45 -4.33
N LYS A 145 -2.23 5.27 -5.28
CA LYS A 145 -2.30 4.24 -6.31
C LYS A 145 -1.01 3.43 -6.29
N ASN A 146 -1.10 2.18 -6.73
CA ASN A 146 0.12 1.42 -6.95
C ASN A 146 0.87 1.97 -8.17
N SER A 147 2.14 2.32 -7.96
CA SER A 147 3.07 2.76 -9.01
C SER A 147 4.19 1.76 -9.28
N GLY A 148 4.22 0.67 -8.50
CA GLY A 148 5.24 -0.37 -8.62
C GLY A 148 4.96 -1.39 -9.70
N THR A 149 5.99 -2.15 -10.06
CA THR A 149 5.88 -3.32 -10.91
C THR A 149 5.26 -4.47 -10.14
N ILE A 150 4.29 -5.15 -10.73
CA ILE A 150 3.71 -6.39 -10.19
C ILE A 150 4.15 -7.53 -11.07
N SER A 151 4.73 -8.55 -10.45
CA SER A 151 5.05 -9.83 -11.09
C SER A 151 4.25 -10.93 -10.43
N ILE A 152 3.46 -11.64 -11.20
CA ILE A 152 2.72 -12.81 -10.76
C ILE A 152 3.44 -14.03 -11.36
N CYS A 153 4.09 -14.82 -10.51
CA CYS A 153 4.73 -16.07 -10.93
C CYS A 153 3.81 -17.24 -10.57
N LEU A 154 3.42 -17.99 -11.57
CA LEU A 154 2.68 -19.25 -11.41
C LEU A 154 3.71 -20.38 -11.45
N LEU A 155 4.06 -20.91 -10.28
CA LEU A 155 4.87 -22.13 -10.18
C LEU A 155 3.95 -23.33 -10.32
N TYR A 156 4.18 -24.13 -11.36
CA TYR A 156 3.60 -25.47 -11.47
C TYR A 156 4.52 -26.46 -10.72
N THR A 157 3.99 -27.06 -9.66
CA THR A 157 4.64 -28.19 -8.96
C THR A 157 3.95 -29.47 -9.31
#